data_0dadd938c90c9c9a315ab28a336a9d9a
#
_entry.id   0dadd938c90c9c9a315ab28a336a9d9a
#
_cell.length_a   1.000
_cell.length_b   1.000
_cell.length_c   1.000
_cell.angle_alpha   90.00
_cell.angle_beta   90.00
_cell.angle_gamma   90.00
#
_symmetry.space_group_name_H-M   'P 1'
#
loop_
_entity.id
_entity.type
_entity.pdbx_description
1 polymer ?
#
loop_
_entity_poly.entity_id
_entity_poly.type
_entity_poly.pdbx_seq_one_letter_code
_entity_poly.pdbx_strand_id
1 'polypeptide(L)'
;LKEIVRELYKKSDRIVISTNGFFTDRIIKLCEEFPNIGIRISIEGLEQTNNEIRGLNDGFNRGYSTLKKLVEMKHPDVGFGMTVQDKNAKDLVALYDLSNEMGMEFATASLHNSFYFVEAKNIIHDRPMVAQEFENLINKLLESKSPKKWFRAYFNHGLINYIYGQKRLLPCDMAFDTFFIDPYGDVMPCNGTKCKEVMGNLNKQSWDELWNSEKAEKVRNVVRHCSR
;
A
#
# COMPACT_ATOMS: atom_id res chain seq x y z
N LEU A 1 -7.94 -5.69 -16.43
CA LEU A 1 -6.94 -4.74 -15.94
C LEU A 1 -6.39 -3.85 -17.07
N LYS A 2 -5.90 -4.43 -18.17
CA LYS A 2 -5.33 -3.69 -19.30
C LYS A 2 -6.29 -2.61 -19.84
N GLU A 3 -7.56 -2.90 -20.02
CA GLU A 3 -8.58 -1.94 -20.49
C GLU A 3 -8.78 -0.80 -19.47
N ILE A 4 -8.82 -1.12 -18.17
CA ILE A 4 -8.91 -0.11 -17.12
C ILE A 4 -7.69 0.82 -17.17
N VAL A 5 -6.49 0.26 -17.29
CA VAL A 5 -5.25 1.06 -17.39
C VAL A 5 -5.32 1.96 -18.63
N ARG A 6 -5.76 1.43 -19.78
CA ARG A 6 -5.86 2.20 -21.03
C ARG A 6 -6.79 3.41 -20.91
N GLU A 7 -7.96 3.22 -20.25
CA GLU A 7 -8.90 4.32 -20.02
C GLU A 7 -8.35 5.38 -19.07
N LEU A 8 -7.59 4.99 -18.05
CA LEU A 8 -7.03 5.89 -17.06
C LEU A 8 -5.73 6.57 -17.53
N TYR A 9 -4.97 5.93 -18.42
CA TYR A 9 -3.61 6.34 -18.76
C TYR A 9 -3.51 7.78 -19.31
N LYS A 10 -4.55 8.27 -19.99
CA LYS A 10 -4.63 9.64 -20.50
C LYS A 10 -5.32 10.62 -19.55
N LYS A 11 -5.88 10.13 -18.46
CA LYS A 11 -6.74 10.91 -17.54
C LYS A 11 -6.13 11.06 -16.15
N SER A 12 -5.08 10.31 -15.85
CA SER A 12 -4.45 10.27 -14.52
C SER A 12 -2.99 10.64 -14.63
N ASP A 13 -2.51 11.51 -13.75
CA ASP A 13 -1.11 11.90 -13.67
C ASP A 13 -0.21 10.73 -13.29
N ARG A 14 -0.74 9.79 -12.52
CA ARG A 14 -0.01 8.61 -12.08
C ARG A 14 -0.94 7.42 -11.85
N ILE A 15 -0.55 6.26 -12.36
CA ILE A 15 -1.19 4.97 -12.08
C ILE A 15 -0.16 4.09 -11.39
N VAL A 16 -0.51 3.50 -10.24
CA VAL A 16 0.33 2.53 -9.54
C VAL A 16 -0.46 1.23 -9.36
N ILE A 17 0.15 0.12 -9.73
CA ILE A 17 -0.45 -1.21 -9.63
C ILE A 17 0.28 -2.01 -8.56
N SER A 18 -0.45 -2.44 -7.54
CA SER A 18 0.05 -3.39 -6.55
C SER A 18 -0.28 -4.81 -6.99
N THR A 19 0.71 -5.70 -6.94
CA THR A 19 0.60 -7.08 -7.39
C THR A 19 1.48 -8.01 -6.56
N ASN A 20 1.16 -9.31 -6.56
CA ASN A 20 2.05 -10.32 -5.97
C ASN A 20 3.26 -10.69 -6.87
N GLY A 21 3.34 -10.13 -8.07
CA GLY A 21 4.45 -10.37 -9.00
C GLY A 21 4.47 -11.74 -9.68
N PHE A 22 3.44 -12.55 -9.53
CA PHE A 22 3.41 -13.97 -9.96
C PHE A 22 3.40 -14.16 -11.48
N PHE A 23 2.76 -13.24 -12.20
CA PHE A 23 2.57 -13.33 -13.65
C PHE A 23 3.52 -12.40 -14.38
N THR A 24 4.81 -12.66 -14.28
CA THR A 24 5.89 -11.81 -14.81
C THR A 24 5.62 -11.35 -16.24
N ASP A 25 5.34 -12.26 -17.16
CA ASP A 25 5.17 -11.91 -18.58
C ASP A 25 3.96 -11.01 -18.83
N ARG A 26 2.89 -11.15 -18.03
CA ARG A 26 1.72 -10.26 -18.12
C ARG A 26 2.05 -8.86 -17.61
N ILE A 27 2.86 -8.78 -16.54
CA ILE A 27 3.29 -7.50 -15.98
C ILE A 27 4.21 -6.79 -16.95
N ILE A 28 5.20 -7.49 -17.52
CA ILE A 28 6.12 -6.95 -18.51
C ILE A 28 5.37 -6.41 -19.72
N LYS A 29 4.47 -7.20 -20.35
CA LYS A 29 3.65 -6.75 -21.47
C LYS A 29 2.81 -5.53 -21.15
N LEU A 30 2.32 -5.42 -19.92
CA LEU A 30 1.56 -4.24 -19.48
C LEU A 30 2.47 -3.01 -19.40
N CYS A 31 3.69 -3.15 -18.87
CA CYS A 31 4.67 -2.07 -18.77
C CYS A 31 5.21 -1.64 -20.15
N GLU A 32 5.37 -2.57 -21.09
CA GLU A 32 5.73 -2.25 -22.48
C GLU A 32 4.66 -1.39 -23.17
N GLU A 33 3.38 -1.68 -22.93
CA GLU A 33 2.29 -0.91 -23.49
C GLU A 33 2.03 0.43 -22.76
N PHE A 34 2.28 0.46 -21.45
CA PHE A 34 2.07 1.63 -20.59
C PHE A 34 3.34 1.95 -19.78
N PRO A 35 4.36 2.58 -20.38
CA PRO A 35 5.68 2.71 -19.78
C PRO A 35 5.76 3.61 -18.54
N ASN A 36 4.74 4.42 -18.26
CA ASN A 36 4.74 5.36 -17.13
C ASN A 36 3.90 4.88 -15.93
N ILE A 37 3.41 3.62 -15.93
CA ILE A 37 2.73 3.07 -14.74
C ILE A 37 3.75 2.67 -13.67
N GLY A 38 3.39 2.84 -12.40
CA GLY A 38 4.19 2.33 -11.28
C GLY A 38 3.80 0.89 -10.95
N ILE A 39 4.78 0.05 -10.63
CA ILE A 39 4.56 -1.33 -10.18
C ILE A 39 5.08 -1.49 -8.75
N ARG A 40 4.21 -1.98 -7.87
CA ARG A 40 4.57 -2.35 -6.50
C ARG A 40 4.33 -3.83 -6.31
N ILE A 41 5.40 -4.59 -6.12
CA ILE A 41 5.31 -6.02 -5.85
C ILE A 41 5.28 -6.23 -4.34
N SER A 42 4.23 -6.92 -3.88
CA SER A 42 4.06 -7.21 -2.46
C SER A 42 5.01 -8.34 -2.06
N ILE A 43 6.02 -8.02 -1.25
CA ILE A 43 6.99 -8.94 -0.68
C ILE A 43 6.98 -8.73 0.84
N GLU A 44 6.69 -9.79 1.58
CA GLU A 44 6.42 -9.72 3.02
C GLU A 44 7.64 -10.08 3.89
N GLY A 45 8.85 -10.06 3.34
CA GLY A 45 10.09 -10.36 4.02
C GLY A 45 11.12 -11.00 3.10
N LEU A 46 12.22 -11.50 3.64
CA LEU A 46 13.18 -12.31 2.91
C LEU A 46 12.55 -13.66 2.52
N GLU A 47 13.26 -14.46 1.74
CA GLU A 47 12.71 -15.64 1.06
C GLU A 47 11.89 -16.55 1.98
N GLN A 48 12.47 -16.98 3.10
CA GLN A 48 11.78 -17.89 4.04
C GLN A 48 10.52 -17.24 4.61
N THR A 49 10.66 -16.05 5.17
CA THR A 49 9.55 -15.32 5.82
C THR A 49 8.43 -15.00 4.83
N ASN A 50 8.80 -14.55 3.62
CA ASN A 50 7.82 -14.27 2.58
C ASN A 50 7.06 -15.53 2.16
N ASN A 51 7.76 -16.64 1.96
CA ASN A 51 7.16 -17.90 1.54
C ASN A 51 6.22 -18.47 2.60
N GLU A 52 6.59 -18.39 3.87
CA GLU A 52 5.73 -18.78 5.00
C GLU A 52 4.46 -17.92 5.09
N ILE A 53 4.58 -16.59 5.00
CA ILE A 53 3.42 -15.68 5.09
C ILE A 53 2.50 -15.85 3.87
N ARG A 54 3.06 -16.03 2.69
CA ARG A 54 2.31 -16.20 1.44
C ARG A 54 1.76 -17.62 1.25
N GLY A 55 2.25 -18.60 2.02
CA GLY A 55 1.89 -20.00 1.86
C GLY A 55 2.36 -20.61 0.53
N LEU A 56 3.50 -20.17 0.01
CA LEU A 56 4.03 -20.52 -1.31
C LEU A 56 5.53 -20.74 -1.23
N ASN A 57 6.02 -21.91 -1.60
CA ASN A 57 7.44 -22.28 -1.50
C ASN A 57 8.39 -21.45 -2.39
N ASP A 58 7.87 -20.81 -3.44
CA ASP A 58 8.66 -20.00 -4.38
C ASP A 58 8.12 -18.57 -4.56
N GLY A 59 7.27 -18.12 -3.65
CA GLY A 59 6.59 -16.82 -3.72
C GLY A 59 7.54 -15.63 -3.78
N PHE A 60 8.62 -15.66 -2.97
CA PHE A 60 9.67 -14.65 -2.99
C PHE A 60 10.37 -14.61 -4.36
N ASN A 61 10.87 -15.77 -4.81
CA ASN A 61 11.66 -15.86 -6.05
C ASN A 61 10.87 -15.41 -7.27
N ARG A 62 9.58 -15.71 -7.35
CA ARG A 62 8.70 -15.22 -8.43
C ARG A 62 8.54 -13.70 -8.39
N GLY A 63 8.17 -13.13 -7.25
CA GLY A 63 8.05 -11.67 -7.10
C GLY A 63 9.37 -10.95 -7.39
N TYR A 64 10.46 -11.47 -6.84
CA TYR A 64 11.80 -10.91 -7.01
C TYR A 64 12.31 -11.01 -8.46
N SER A 65 12.05 -12.13 -9.15
CA SER A 65 12.37 -12.27 -10.58
C SER A 65 11.62 -11.26 -11.45
N THR A 66 10.36 -10.98 -11.13
CA THR A 66 9.59 -9.94 -11.81
C THR A 66 10.20 -8.56 -11.59
N LEU A 67 10.62 -8.25 -10.36
CA LEU A 67 11.31 -6.99 -10.05
C LEU A 67 12.62 -6.85 -10.82
N LYS A 68 13.46 -7.91 -10.86
CA LYS A 68 14.70 -7.90 -11.63
C LYS A 68 14.46 -7.58 -13.10
N LYS A 69 13.48 -8.22 -13.73
CA LYS A 69 13.14 -7.96 -15.14
C LYS A 69 12.70 -6.52 -15.36
N LEU A 70 11.90 -5.96 -14.46
CA LEU A 70 11.46 -4.55 -14.55
C LEU A 70 12.64 -3.58 -14.41
N VAL A 71 13.60 -3.87 -13.53
CA VAL A 71 14.84 -3.08 -13.38
C VAL A 71 15.71 -3.19 -14.61
N GLU A 72 15.90 -4.40 -15.16
CA GLU A 72 16.64 -4.65 -16.41
C GLU A 72 16.05 -3.89 -17.59
N MET A 73 14.71 -3.79 -17.65
CA MET A 73 13.98 -2.97 -18.64
C MET A 73 14.10 -1.47 -18.37
N LYS A 74 14.73 -1.05 -17.27
CA LYS A 74 14.80 0.36 -16.83
C LYS A 74 13.42 0.99 -16.65
N HIS A 75 12.44 0.20 -16.17
CA HIS A 75 11.11 0.72 -15.90
C HIS A 75 11.17 1.79 -14.79
N PRO A 76 10.57 3.00 -14.99
CA PRO A 76 10.90 4.18 -14.19
C PRO A 76 10.36 4.15 -12.76
N ASP A 77 9.28 3.40 -12.50
CA ASP A 77 8.59 3.41 -11.20
C ASP A 77 8.30 1.99 -10.70
N VAL A 78 9.32 1.37 -10.11
CA VAL A 78 9.26 0.01 -9.57
C VAL A 78 9.55 0.00 -8.07
N GLY A 79 8.93 -0.88 -7.32
CA GLY A 79 9.24 -1.04 -5.90
C GLY A 79 8.59 -2.23 -5.21
N PHE A 80 9.00 -2.42 -3.97
CA PHE A 80 8.40 -3.34 -3.02
C PHE A 80 7.24 -2.71 -2.25
N GLY A 81 6.29 -3.54 -1.82
CA GLY A 81 5.33 -3.23 -0.78
C GLY A 81 5.38 -4.31 0.30
N MET A 82 5.53 -3.91 1.58
CA MET A 82 5.58 -4.81 2.72
C MET A 82 4.54 -4.42 3.77
N THR A 83 3.73 -5.38 4.21
CA THR A 83 2.86 -5.21 5.38
C THR A 83 3.53 -5.80 6.60
N VAL A 84 4.00 -4.93 7.50
CA VAL A 84 4.81 -5.31 8.66
C VAL A 84 3.94 -5.86 9.79
N GLN A 85 4.34 -7.00 10.33
CA GLN A 85 3.71 -7.72 11.44
C GLN A 85 4.78 -8.46 12.26
N ASP A 86 4.38 -9.12 13.36
CA ASP A 86 5.32 -9.85 14.25
C ASP A 86 6.26 -10.80 13.49
N LYS A 87 5.75 -11.53 12.50
CA LYS A 87 6.52 -12.56 11.80
C LYS A 87 7.62 -12.02 10.90
N ASN A 88 7.46 -10.82 10.39
CA ASN A 88 8.35 -10.29 9.36
C ASN A 88 9.07 -8.99 9.74
N ALA A 89 8.77 -8.40 10.88
CA ALA A 89 9.35 -7.12 11.28
C ALA A 89 10.89 -7.13 11.24
N LYS A 90 11.53 -8.23 11.62
CA LYS A 90 13.00 -8.39 11.60
C LYS A 90 13.61 -8.35 10.20
N ASP A 91 12.84 -8.61 9.16
CA ASP A 91 13.28 -8.53 7.77
C ASP A 91 13.13 -7.12 7.16
N LEU A 92 12.48 -6.18 7.88
CA LEU A 92 12.09 -4.87 7.38
C LEU A 92 13.28 -4.08 6.84
N VAL A 93 14.35 -3.97 7.63
CA VAL A 93 15.55 -3.20 7.26
C VAL A 93 16.31 -3.90 6.13
N ALA A 94 16.46 -5.23 6.20
CA ALA A 94 17.14 -5.99 5.15
C ALA A 94 16.42 -5.91 3.81
N LEU A 95 15.08 -5.93 3.81
CA LEU A 95 14.30 -5.78 2.58
C LEU A 95 14.38 -4.34 2.02
N TYR A 96 14.43 -3.33 2.91
CA TYR A 96 14.70 -1.96 2.50
C TYR A 96 16.07 -1.82 1.84
N ASP A 97 17.12 -2.42 2.42
CA ASP A 97 18.47 -2.39 1.86
C ASP A 97 18.50 -3.01 0.47
N LEU A 98 17.89 -4.18 0.31
CA LEU A 98 17.77 -4.83 -0.99
C LEU A 98 17.06 -3.94 -2.02
N SER A 99 15.97 -3.25 -1.63
CA SER A 99 15.27 -2.32 -2.53
C SER A 99 16.12 -1.12 -2.90
N ASN A 100 16.88 -0.59 -1.95
CA ASN A 100 17.73 0.58 -2.14
C ASN A 100 18.95 0.27 -3.04
N GLU A 101 19.56 -0.90 -2.88
CA GLU A 101 20.65 -1.39 -3.76
C GLU A 101 20.18 -1.54 -5.22
N MET A 102 18.95 -1.95 -5.42
CA MET A 102 18.33 -2.05 -6.76
C MET A 102 17.78 -0.72 -7.29
N GLY A 103 17.91 0.39 -6.54
CA GLY A 103 17.38 1.70 -6.93
C GLY A 103 15.86 1.78 -6.97
N MET A 104 15.17 0.94 -6.19
CA MET A 104 13.72 0.83 -6.20
C MET A 104 13.05 1.57 -5.04
N GLU A 105 11.75 1.78 -5.17
CA GLU A 105 10.90 2.29 -4.10
C GLU A 105 10.61 1.21 -3.06
N PHE A 106 10.53 1.63 -1.80
CA PHE A 106 10.09 0.77 -0.70
C PHE A 106 8.89 1.39 0.01
N ALA A 107 7.77 0.68 -0.01
CA ALA A 107 6.53 1.09 0.63
C ALA A 107 6.21 0.16 1.80
N THR A 108 5.84 0.74 2.93
CA THR A 108 5.49 0.01 4.15
C THR A 108 4.05 0.26 4.55
N ALA A 109 3.44 -0.73 5.16
CA ALA A 109 2.19 -0.62 5.91
C ALA A 109 2.33 -1.41 7.22
N SER A 110 1.57 -1.07 8.23
CA SER A 110 1.42 -1.91 9.42
C SER A 110 0.24 -2.86 9.25
N LEU A 111 0.33 -4.06 9.81
CA LEU A 111 -0.79 -5.00 9.85
C LEU A 111 -2.02 -4.30 10.44
N HIS A 112 -3.15 -4.38 9.74
CA HIS A 112 -4.39 -3.72 10.13
C HIS A 112 -5.60 -4.60 9.88
N ASN A 113 -6.70 -4.25 10.52
CA ASN A 113 -8.01 -4.83 10.26
C ASN A 113 -8.75 -3.98 9.24
N SER A 114 -9.49 -4.64 8.37
CA SER A 114 -10.28 -4.00 7.33
C SER A 114 -11.57 -4.77 7.10
N PHE A 115 -12.69 -4.06 7.04
CA PHE A 115 -13.95 -4.64 6.61
C PHE A 115 -13.85 -5.23 5.19
N TYR A 116 -13.17 -4.51 4.30
CA TYR A 116 -13.02 -4.91 2.90
C TYR A 116 -12.27 -6.25 2.73
N PHE A 117 -11.23 -6.47 3.51
CA PHE A 117 -10.45 -7.73 3.47
C PHE A 117 -11.05 -8.84 4.35
N VAL A 118 -12.22 -8.60 4.96
CA VAL A 118 -12.92 -9.52 5.86
C VAL A 118 -12.03 -9.94 7.06
N GLU A 119 -11.09 -9.06 7.43
CA GLU A 119 -10.16 -9.28 8.53
C GLU A 119 -10.45 -8.34 9.69
N ALA A 120 -10.86 -8.92 10.81
CA ALA A 120 -11.20 -8.19 12.02
C ALA A 120 -10.36 -8.60 13.25
N LYS A 121 -9.50 -9.61 13.11
CA LYS A 121 -8.78 -10.24 14.21
C LYS A 121 -7.25 -10.12 14.11
N ASN A 122 -6.75 -9.34 13.16
CA ASN A 122 -5.32 -9.07 13.06
C ASN A 122 -4.84 -8.29 14.28
N ILE A 123 -3.82 -8.79 14.94
CA ILE A 123 -3.21 -8.21 16.13
C ILE A 123 -1.69 -8.30 15.98
N ILE A 124 -1.01 -7.19 16.29
CA ILE A 124 0.43 -7.19 16.54
C ILE A 124 0.63 -7.49 18.02
N HIS A 125 1.24 -8.63 18.33
CA HIS A 125 1.43 -9.12 19.69
C HIS A 125 2.64 -8.48 20.35
N ASP A 126 3.78 -8.44 19.66
CA ASP A 126 5.02 -7.83 20.14
C ASP A 126 5.19 -6.42 19.55
N ARG A 127 4.34 -5.49 20.01
CA ARG A 127 4.38 -4.09 19.56
C ARG A 127 5.74 -3.42 19.76
N PRO A 128 6.44 -3.63 20.91
CA PRO A 128 7.78 -3.05 21.10
C PRO A 128 8.79 -3.51 20.05
N MET A 129 8.84 -4.82 19.75
CA MET A 129 9.74 -5.36 18.73
C MET A 129 9.42 -4.80 17.34
N VAL A 130 8.15 -4.80 16.94
CA VAL A 130 7.73 -4.27 15.63
C VAL A 130 8.00 -2.78 15.53
N ALA A 131 7.75 -2.00 16.58
CA ALA A 131 8.06 -0.57 16.62
C ALA A 131 9.57 -0.31 16.52
N GLN A 132 10.39 -1.11 17.20
CA GLN A 132 11.85 -1.00 17.15
C GLN A 132 12.38 -1.21 15.71
N GLU A 133 11.82 -2.15 14.96
CA GLU A 133 12.24 -2.36 13.57
C GLU A 133 11.83 -1.20 12.66
N PHE A 134 10.68 -0.56 12.92
CA PHE A 134 10.35 0.70 12.25
C PHE A 134 11.30 1.83 12.64
N GLU A 135 11.73 1.94 13.90
CA GLU A 135 12.74 2.92 14.32
C GLU A 135 14.09 2.69 13.63
N ASN A 136 14.52 1.44 13.49
CA ASN A 136 15.72 1.07 12.75
C ASN A 136 15.62 1.52 11.27
N LEU A 137 14.47 1.31 10.62
CA LEU A 137 14.23 1.79 9.26
C LEU A 137 14.21 3.32 9.18
N ILE A 138 13.58 4.01 10.14
CA ILE A 138 13.52 5.47 10.21
C ILE A 138 14.94 6.05 10.28
N ASN A 139 15.79 5.52 11.16
CA ASN A 139 17.17 5.96 11.29
C ASN A 139 17.93 5.83 9.97
N LYS A 140 17.81 4.69 9.28
CA LYS A 140 18.41 4.50 7.95
C LYS A 140 17.89 5.49 6.90
N LEU A 141 16.60 5.77 6.90
CA LEU A 141 16.00 6.73 5.97
C LEU A 141 16.52 8.16 6.21
N LEU A 142 16.75 8.52 7.47
CA LEU A 142 17.24 9.85 7.87
C LEU A 142 18.74 10.05 7.57
N GLU A 143 19.54 9.01 7.44
CA GLU A 143 20.94 9.09 6.98
C GLU A 143 21.05 9.67 5.55
N SER A 144 19.99 9.57 4.78
CA SER A 144 19.94 10.06 3.41
C SER A 144 19.68 11.57 3.34
N LYS A 145 20.27 12.23 2.34
CA LYS A 145 19.96 13.64 2.01
C LYS A 145 18.71 13.82 1.13
N SER A 146 17.94 12.76 0.90
CA SER A 146 16.75 12.79 0.05
C SER A 146 15.50 13.22 0.82
N PRO A 147 14.84 14.34 0.46
CA PRO A 147 13.56 14.75 1.08
C PRO A 147 12.49 13.67 1.01
N LYS A 148 12.48 12.87 -0.06
CA LYS A 148 11.56 11.74 -0.22
C LYS A 148 11.78 10.66 0.85
N LYS A 149 13.03 10.37 1.22
CA LYS A 149 13.33 9.42 2.30
C LYS A 149 12.98 10.00 3.67
N TRP A 150 13.13 11.30 3.89
CA TRP A 150 12.67 11.96 5.12
C TRP A 150 11.15 11.92 5.27
N PHE A 151 10.41 12.13 4.16
CA PHE A 151 8.97 11.93 4.17
C PHE A 151 8.59 10.48 4.50
N ARG A 152 9.32 9.49 3.97
CA ARG A 152 9.14 8.07 4.32
C ARG A 152 9.42 7.81 5.80
N ALA A 153 10.46 8.41 6.37
CA ALA A 153 10.75 8.31 7.79
C ALA A 153 9.59 8.86 8.65
N TYR A 154 9.07 10.03 8.29
CA TYR A 154 7.90 10.62 8.95
C TYR A 154 6.65 9.73 8.83
N PHE A 155 6.39 9.15 7.66
CA PHE A 155 5.30 8.20 7.47
C PHE A 155 5.44 6.97 8.36
N ASN A 156 6.64 6.38 8.44
CA ASN A 156 6.90 5.21 9.29
C ASN A 156 6.77 5.54 10.79
N HIS A 157 7.11 6.76 11.21
CA HIS A 157 6.82 7.22 12.57
C HIS A 157 5.31 7.25 12.85
N GLY A 158 4.49 7.64 11.88
CA GLY A 158 3.03 7.52 11.96
C GLY A 158 2.54 6.08 12.11
N LEU A 159 3.23 5.09 11.50
CA LEU A 159 2.91 3.66 11.67
C LEU A 159 3.22 3.17 13.09
N ILE A 160 4.28 3.68 13.74
CA ILE A 160 4.57 3.39 15.15
C ILE A 160 3.44 3.90 16.04
N ASN A 161 2.97 5.13 15.82
CA ASN A 161 1.80 5.65 16.53
C ASN A 161 0.56 4.76 16.34
N TYR A 162 0.33 4.30 15.10
CA TYR A 162 -0.76 3.38 14.80
C TYR A 162 -0.64 2.05 15.57
N ILE A 163 0.56 1.46 15.63
CA ILE A 163 0.84 0.21 16.37
C ILE A 163 0.48 0.34 17.86
N TYR A 164 0.81 1.49 18.46
CA TYR A 164 0.49 1.77 19.86
C TYR A 164 -0.95 2.30 20.09
N GLY A 165 -1.75 2.45 19.04
CA GLY A 165 -3.10 2.98 19.14
C GLY A 165 -3.16 4.47 19.47
N GLN A 166 -2.07 5.20 19.20
CA GLN A 166 -2.00 6.65 19.38
C GLN A 166 -2.69 7.38 18.24
N LYS A 167 -2.96 8.66 18.43
CA LYS A 167 -3.52 9.52 17.39
C LYS A 167 -2.56 9.65 16.21
N ARG A 168 -3.11 9.74 14.99
CA ARG A 168 -2.32 10.04 13.79
C ARG A 168 -1.65 11.41 13.89
N LEU A 169 -0.55 11.58 13.16
CA LEU A 169 0.24 12.81 13.15
C LEU A 169 -0.45 13.95 12.40
N LEU A 170 -1.21 13.63 11.37
CA LEU A 170 -1.91 14.58 10.50
C LEU A 170 -3.42 14.26 10.46
N PRO A 171 -4.27 15.25 10.16
CA PRO A 171 -5.69 15.01 9.88
C PRO A 171 -5.90 13.97 8.78
N CYS A 172 -7.09 13.39 8.74
CA CYS A 172 -7.47 12.43 7.71
C CYS A 172 -8.25 13.14 6.59
N ASP A 173 -7.70 13.12 5.38
CA ASP A 173 -8.32 13.69 4.19
C ASP A 173 -9.08 12.65 3.35
N MET A 174 -9.26 11.44 3.89
CA MET A 174 -10.08 10.41 3.27
C MET A 174 -11.54 10.87 3.15
N ALA A 175 -12.18 10.53 2.03
CA ALA A 175 -13.51 10.99 1.63
C ALA A 175 -13.62 12.51 1.29
N PHE A 176 -12.50 13.24 1.31
CA PHE A 176 -12.39 14.62 0.85
C PHE A 176 -11.55 14.68 -0.44
N ASP A 177 -10.29 14.29 -0.37
CA ASP A 177 -9.35 14.30 -1.49
C ASP A 177 -9.06 12.90 -2.04
N THR A 178 -9.37 11.87 -1.25
CA THR A 178 -9.13 10.47 -1.60
C THR A 178 -10.33 9.60 -1.25
N PHE A 179 -10.50 8.51 -1.96
CA PHE A 179 -11.57 7.54 -1.75
C PHE A 179 -11.12 6.15 -2.23
N PHE A 180 -11.89 5.14 -1.88
CA PHE A 180 -11.72 3.77 -2.31
C PHE A 180 -12.95 3.30 -3.08
N ILE A 181 -12.75 2.63 -4.22
CA ILE A 181 -13.83 2.00 -5.00
C ILE A 181 -13.59 0.50 -4.99
N ASP A 182 -14.60 -0.26 -4.60
CA ASP A 182 -14.54 -1.71 -4.66
C ASP A 182 -14.92 -2.25 -6.06
N PRO A 183 -14.68 -3.54 -6.35
CA PRO A 183 -15.00 -4.13 -7.66
C PRO A 183 -16.51 -4.10 -8.02
N TYR A 184 -17.37 -3.83 -7.06
CA TYR A 184 -18.83 -3.76 -7.25
C TYR A 184 -19.33 -2.32 -7.45
N GLY A 185 -18.41 -1.34 -7.48
CA GLY A 185 -18.71 0.07 -7.68
C GLY A 185 -19.14 0.80 -6.42
N ASP A 186 -19.04 0.18 -5.24
CA ASP A 186 -19.26 0.87 -3.97
C ASP A 186 -18.10 1.84 -3.69
N VAL A 187 -18.42 3.11 -3.43
CA VAL A 187 -17.45 4.15 -3.05
C VAL A 187 -17.42 4.27 -1.55
N MET A 188 -16.22 4.13 -0.98
CA MET A 188 -15.96 4.19 0.47
C MET A 188 -14.88 5.22 0.78
N PRO A 189 -14.83 5.76 2.01
CA PRO A 189 -13.79 6.73 2.38
C PRO A 189 -12.38 6.11 2.30
N CYS A 190 -12.20 4.89 2.78
CA CYS A 190 -10.94 4.17 2.70
C CYS A 190 -11.16 2.65 2.78
N ASN A 191 -10.14 1.86 2.47
CA ASN A 191 -10.17 0.41 2.60
C ASN A 191 -9.88 -0.11 4.02
N GLY A 192 -9.52 0.78 4.96
CA GLY A 192 -9.18 0.45 6.35
C GLY A 192 -10.31 0.68 7.36
N THR A 193 -11.55 0.89 6.92
CA THR A 193 -12.70 1.09 7.82
C THR A 193 -13.05 -0.19 8.59
N LYS A 194 -13.51 -0.03 9.85
CA LYS A 194 -13.96 -1.18 10.67
C LYS A 194 -15.30 -1.73 10.23
N CYS A 195 -16.16 -0.90 9.66
CA CYS A 195 -17.47 -1.22 9.15
C CYS A 195 -17.62 -0.69 7.73
N LYS A 196 -18.64 -1.17 7.02
CA LYS A 196 -18.88 -0.76 5.64
C LYS A 196 -19.51 0.65 5.60
N GLU A 197 -18.66 1.65 5.50
CA GLU A 197 -19.05 3.06 5.32
C GLU A 197 -19.14 3.38 3.82
N VAL A 198 -20.28 3.09 3.19
CA VAL A 198 -20.51 3.31 1.76
C VAL A 198 -21.11 4.69 1.52
N MET A 199 -20.42 5.53 0.75
CA MET A 199 -20.89 6.84 0.30
C MET A 199 -21.97 6.70 -0.78
N GLY A 200 -21.83 5.74 -1.69
CA GLY A 200 -22.76 5.45 -2.77
C GLY A 200 -22.22 4.35 -3.70
N ASN A 201 -22.92 4.10 -4.81
CA ASN A 201 -22.52 3.08 -5.80
C ASN A 201 -22.58 3.65 -7.21
N LEU A 202 -21.46 3.58 -7.94
CA LEU A 202 -21.31 4.14 -9.29
C LEU A 202 -22.11 3.41 -10.38
N ASN A 203 -22.61 2.19 -10.11
CA ASN A 203 -23.52 1.51 -11.01
C ASN A 203 -24.98 2.00 -10.87
N LYS A 204 -25.27 2.83 -9.87
CA LYS A 204 -26.65 3.27 -9.53
C LYS A 204 -26.85 4.77 -9.69
N GLN A 205 -25.78 5.55 -9.66
CA GLN A 205 -25.83 7.02 -9.69
C GLN A 205 -24.54 7.59 -10.27
N SER A 206 -24.58 8.81 -10.78
CA SER A 206 -23.41 9.52 -11.26
C SER A 206 -22.45 9.88 -10.12
N TRP A 207 -21.20 10.23 -10.47
CA TRP A 207 -20.22 10.70 -9.49
C TRP A 207 -20.68 11.95 -8.75
N ASP A 208 -21.24 12.93 -9.44
CA ASP A 208 -21.66 14.19 -8.86
C ASP A 208 -22.82 13.99 -7.88
N GLU A 209 -23.81 13.18 -8.24
CA GLU A 209 -24.91 12.80 -7.35
C GLU A 209 -24.41 12.08 -6.11
N LEU A 210 -23.47 11.14 -6.28
CA LEU A 210 -22.88 10.38 -5.18
C LEU A 210 -22.08 11.30 -4.25
N TRP A 211 -21.14 12.05 -4.82
CA TRP A 211 -20.17 12.83 -4.06
C TRP A 211 -20.81 13.96 -3.26
N ASN A 212 -21.89 14.56 -3.79
CA ASN A 212 -22.64 15.65 -3.16
C ASN A 212 -23.86 15.17 -2.37
N SER A 213 -24.05 13.86 -2.19
CA SER A 213 -25.19 13.31 -1.46
C SER A 213 -25.11 13.56 0.05
N GLU A 214 -26.26 13.62 0.70
CA GLU A 214 -26.36 13.65 2.17
C GLU A 214 -25.67 12.44 2.81
N LYS A 215 -25.73 11.29 2.14
CA LYS A 215 -25.05 10.06 2.61
C LYS A 215 -23.53 10.20 2.60
N ALA A 216 -22.97 10.79 1.55
CA ALA A 216 -21.52 11.06 1.48
C ALA A 216 -21.10 12.04 2.58
N GLU A 217 -21.90 13.07 2.86
CA GLU A 217 -21.61 14.03 3.93
C GLU A 217 -21.67 13.38 5.32
N LYS A 218 -22.63 12.48 5.57
CA LYS A 218 -22.64 11.69 6.80
C LYS A 218 -21.36 10.87 6.98
N VAL A 219 -20.87 10.24 5.91
CA VAL A 219 -19.61 9.47 5.94
C VAL A 219 -18.42 10.40 6.20
N ARG A 220 -18.35 11.58 5.56
CA ARG A 220 -17.30 12.58 5.83
C ARG A 220 -17.28 13.02 7.29
N ASN A 221 -18.45 13.20 7.90
CA ASN A 221 -18.55 13.53 9.32
C ASN A 221 -17.98 12.42 10.22
N VAL A 222 -18.18 11.15 9.88
CA VAL A 222 -17.51 10.02 10.56
C VAL A 222 -15.99 10.10 10.40
N VAL A 223 -15.51 10.39 9.19
CA VAL A 223 -14.06 10.49 8.90
C VAL A 223 -13.40 11.64 9.67
N ARG A 224 -14.04 12.81 9.80
CA ARG A 224 -13.51 13.95 10.59
C ARG A 224 -13.18 13.56 12.04
N HIS A 225 -13.90 12.60 12.59
CA HIS A 225 -13.71 12.10 13.96
C HIS A 225 -12.91 10.80 14.03
N CYS A 226 -12.36 10.33 12.89
CA CYS A 226 -11.58 9.13 12.82
C CYS A 226 -10.20 9.36 13.48
N SER A 227 -9.93 8.61 14.55
CA SER A 227 -8.67 8.68 15.32
C SER A 227 -7.59 7.67 14.87
N ARG A 228 -7.82 6.95 13.77
CA ARG A 228 -6.92 5.91 13.25
C ARG A 228 -5.78 6.48 12.46
#